data_56e6e84df38c0df046f8335c3ae58379
#
_entry.id   56e6e84df38c0df046f8335c3ae58379
#
_cell.length_a   1.000
_cell.length_b   1.000
_cell.length_c   1.000
_cell.angle_alpha   90.00
_cell.angle_beta   90.00
_cell.angle_gamma   90.00
#
_symmetry.space_group_name_H-M   'P 1'
#
loop_
_entity.id
_entity.type
_entity.pdbx_description
1 polymer ?
#
loop_
_entity_poly.entity_id
_entity_poly.type
_entity_poly.pdbx_seq_one_letter_code
_entity_poly.pdbx_strand_id
1 'polypeptide(L)'
;NHKICVRDFKLYISFTFNGCFEEENFDFIENTRNSIASIFKSANMETRRLQPTDLINFVKSIMGVKQEQMEYNEYDDRLSIRDQIVDPDNNIYIDIDGMVINDTAVRSLAVKRYPSNPRLYDMGSVIGDMFSTMQQISTPFLLVHNIQILSPERTNGIVALEAERTAKQSKNGMGKLVPIIDKKAQEYDLMKQLISEGKGFINQSHYLHLFTPLGKSEEYFQEALSVFRSKGWELVNNSNIQLPTLLSSLPLFHDPISAKDQKDFRMMRMYTQVNACNTMPIISDWKGSGTPTLMFLGRRGQIQFVDVFDNKAGNYNGSIVATSGSGKSFLANEIVTSYLAVDGRVWVIDVGRSYKNTCDLLEGQFIEFSDSSQICLNPFSDIVDQDVVNKEGVTDKDIMEDVVDRIEMLKAIIIVSAGQNPDDKTIDSFVEKALTASILKHKNSTTFTTICEELNKINDQRASDIASSLHTYTKDGIHGRYFEGQANLNFNNRLIVLELEELKAKGQLVFVVLLIILLKIMQ
;
A
#
# COMPACT_ATOMS: atom_id res chain seq x y z
N ASN A 1 16.27 -21.46 4.31
CA ASN A 1 16.32 -20.19 5.08
C ASN A 1 16.21 -19.03 4.10
N HIS A 2 14.99 -18.55 3.85
CA HIS A 2 14.77 -17.35 3.04
C HIS A 2 15.02 -16.15 3.95
N LYS A 3 16.05 -15.37 3.66
CA LYS A 3 16.29 -14.10 4.35
C LYS A 3 15.30 -13.08 3.76
N ILE A 4 14.40 -12.57 4.60
CA ILE A 4 13.57 -11.42 4.25
C ILE A 4 14.42 -10.16 4.51
N CYS A 5 14.67 -9.37 3.46
CA CYS A 5 15.33 -8.08 3.61
C CYS A 5 14.27 -7.00 3.78
N VAL A 6 14.23 -6.39 4.96
CA VAL A 6 13.46 -5.15 5.19
C VAL A 6 14.26 -3.99 4.61
N ARG A 7 13.61 -3.09 3.88
CA ARG A 7 14.26 -1.98 3.18
C ARG A 7 13.51 -0.67 3.41
N ASP A 8 14.28 0.40 3.54
CA ASP A 8 13.79 1.77 3.52
C ASP A 8 14.38 2.47 2.28
N PHE A 9 13.56 2.61 1.24
CA PHE A 9 13.98 3.27 0.02
C PHE A 9 13.87 4.78 0.16
N LYS A 10 15.00 5.45 -0.11
CA LYS A 10 15.05 6.91 -0.19
C LYS A 10 15.44 7.32 -1.61
N LEU A 11 14.64 8.19 -2.22
CA LEU A 11 14.92 8.76 -3.53
C LEU A 11 15.43 10.19 -3.36
N TYR A 12 16.64 10.43 -3.86
CA TYR A 12 17.25 11.76 -3.89
C TYR A 12 17.36 12.24 -5.34
N ILE A 13 16.98 13.48 -5.60
CA ILE A 13 17.12 14.11 -6.89
C ILE A 13 17.97 15.36 -6.71
N SER A 14 19.07 15.42 -7.40
CA SER A 14 19.92 16.64 -7.48
C SER A 14 20.03 17.08 -8.92
N PHE A 15 20.13 18.39 -9.14
CA PHE A 15 20.44 18.93 -10.45
C PHE A 15 21.47 20.03 -10.33
N THR A 16 22.32 20.11 -11.30
CA THR A 16 23.33 21.16 -11.45
C THR A 16 23.06 21.90 -12.77
N PHE A 17 23.40 23.15 -12.80
CA PHE A 17 23.35 23.91 -14.03
C PHE A 17 24.65 24.74 -14.21
N ASN A 18 25.00 25.06 -15.45
CA ASN A 18 26.19 25.85 -15.74
C ASN A 18 25.85 27.33 -15.66
N GLY A 19 26.34 28.01 -14.64
CA GLY A 19 26.13 29.45 -14.48
C GLY A 19 26.93 29.99 -13.29
N CYS A 20 27.17 31.31 -13.27
CA CYS A 20 27.72 32.01 -12.13
C CYS A 20 26.63 32.26 -11.07
N PHE A 21 27.02 32.57 -9.85
CA PHE A 21 26.12 32.99 -8.77
C PHE A 21 25.64 34.43 -9.02
N GLU A 22 24.70 34.60 -9.96
CA GLU A 22 24.02 35.85 -10.27
C GLU A 22 22.55 35.73 -9.89
N GLU A 23 21.88 36.85 -9.55
CA GLU A 23 20.48 36.83 -9.11
C GLU A 23 19.54 36.16 -10.13
N GLU A 24 19.75 36.41 -11.43
CA GLU A 24 18.96 35.80 -12.51
C GLU A 24 19.02 34.26 -12.52
N ASN A 25 20.15 33.71 -12.11
CA ASN A 25 20.35 32.25 -12.01
C ASN A 25 19.66 31.65 -10.80
N PHE A 26 19.50 32.42 -9.74
CA PHE A 26 18.73 31.99 -8.56
C PHE A 26 17.26 31.75 -8.89
N ASP A 27 16.64 32.67 -9.60
CA ASP A 27 15.26 32.54 -10.04
C ASP A 27 15.06 31.34 -10.97
N PHE A 28 16.00 31.09 -11.86
CA PHE A 28 15.98 29.92 -12.73
C PHE A 28 16.05 28.62 -11.93
N ILE A 29 16.93 28.53 -10.93
CA ILE A 29 17.08 27.36 -10.05
C ILE A 29 15.79 27.11 -9.26
N GLU A 30 15.23 28.15 -8.63
CA GLU A 30 14.00 28.08 -7.86
C GLU A 30 12.80 27.67 -8.74
N ASN A 31 12.66 28.24 -9.92
CA ASN A 31 11.61 27.89 -10.87
C ASN A 31 11.74 26.44 -11.35
N THR A 32 12.95 25.99 -11.64
CA THR A 32 13.22 24.61 -12.05
C THR A 32 12.87 23.64 -10.92
N ARG A 33 13.29 23.93 -9.69
CA ARG A 33 12.95 23.14 -8.52
C ARG A 33 11.44 23.04 -8.29
N ASN A 34 10.74 24.18 -8.36
CA ASN A 34 9.30 24.25 -8.17
C ASN A 34 8.56 23.47 -9.26
N SER A 35 9.03 23.54 -10.50
CA SER A 35 8.49 22.76 -11.62
C SER A 35 8.64 21.26 -11.39
N ILE A 36 9.83 20.82 -10.99
CA ILE A 36 10.09 19.40 -10.66
C ILE A 36 9.17 18.97 -9.50
N ALA A 37 9.10 19.74 -8.40
CA ALA A 37 8.26 19.42 -7.26
C ALA A 37 6.77 19.34 -7.64
N SER A 38 6.30 20.24 -8.52
CA SER A 38 4.92 20.23 -9.03
C SER A 38 4.62 18.97 -9.85
N ILE A 39 5.56 18.53 -10.71
CA ILE A 39 5.42 17.30 -11.49
C ILE A 39 5.29 16.08 -10.57
N PHE A 40 6.15 15.95 -9.57
CA PHE A 40 6.07 14.86 -8.60
C PHE A 40 4.77 14.91 -7.79
N LYS A 41 4.35 16.10 -7.34
CA LYS A 41 3.08 16.28 -6.62
C LYS A 41 1.88 15.86 -7.48
N SER A 42 1.87 16.16 -8.78
CA SER A 42 0.81 15.73 -9.70
C SER A 42 0.74 14.19 -9.85
N ALA A 43 1.85 13.51 -9.62
CA ALA A 43 1.95 12.06 -9.58
C ALA A 43 1.70 11.46 -8.18
N ASN A 44 1.16 12.23 -7.23
CA ASN A 44 0.99 11.87 -5.82
C ASN A 44 2.30 11.46 -5.11
N MET A 45 3.42 12.02 -5.54
CA MET A 45 4.73 11.84 -4.91
C MET A 45 5.13 13.14 -4.24
N GLU A 46 5.04 13.20 -2.92
CA GLU A 46 5.46 14.37 -2.16
C GLU A 46 6.99 14.48 -2.17
N THR A 47 7.49 15.68 -2.39
CA THR A 47 8.93 15.98 -2.36
C THR A 47 9.24 16.99 -1.27
N ARG A 48 10.40 16.82 -0.66
CA ARG A 48 10.95 17.75 0.36
C ARG A 48 12.29 18.31 -0.13
N ARG A 49 12.49 19.62 0.01
CA ARG A 49 13.81 20.22 -0.20
C ARG A 49 14.77 19.74 0.88
N LEU A 50 15.93 19.26 0.48
CA LEU A 50 17.00 18.95 1.42
C LEU A 50 17.60 20.23 1.99
N GLN A 51 17.77 20.26 3.29
CA GLN A 51 18.54 21.29 3.99
C GLN A 51 20.03 20.91 3.96
N PRO A 52 20.97 21.86 4.23
CA PRO A 52 22.39 21.54 4.28
C PRO A 52 22.73 20.38 5.22
N THR A 53 22.06 20.29 6.38
CA THR A 53 22.20 19.18 7.32
C THR A 53 21.81 17.84 6.72
N ASP A 54 20.72 17.79 5.91
CA ASP A 54 20.31 16.57 5.24
C ASP A 54 21.37 16.08 4.25
N LEU A 55 21.99 17.01 3.49
CA LEU A 55 23.06 16.69 2.54
C LEU A 55 24.31 16.17 3.26
N ILE A 56 24.72 16.83 4.34
CA ILE A 56 25.86 16.43 5.16
C ILE A 56 25.63 15.02 5.70
N ASN A 57 24.48 14.75 6.30
CA ASN A 57 24.14 13.45 6.85
C ASN A 57 24.04 12.35 5.76
N PHE A 58 23.51 12.69 4.59
CA PHE A 58 23.46 11.76 3.46
C PHE A 58 24.87 11.35 3.02
N VAL A 59 25.79 12.31 2.83
CA VAL A 59 27.15 12.00 2.39
C VAL A 59 27.93 11.27 3.50
N LYS A 60 27.81 11.68 4.77
CA LYS A 60 28.39 10.96 5.91
C LYS A 60 27.94 9.50 5.96
N SER A 61 26.65 9.22 5.70
CA SER A 61 26.14 7.84 5.68
C SER A 61 26.79 6.98 4.60
N ILE A 62 27.08 7.56 3.43
CA ILE A 62 27.79 6.87 2.34
C ILE A 62 29.26 6.66 2.66
N MET A 63 29.88 7.62 3.33
CA MET A 63 31.27 7.55 3.76
C MET A 63 31.49 6.69 5.01
N GLY A 64 30.49 5.89 5.41
CA GLY A 64 30.65 4.84 6.42
C GLY A 64 30.58 5.32 7.87
N VAL A 65 30.12 6.54 8.13
CA VAL A 65 29.85 7.00 9.49
C VAL A 65 28.63 6.29 10.02
N LYS A 66 28.74 5.56 11.13
CA LYS A 66 27.63 4.85 11.76
C LYS A 66 26.57 5.84 12.23
N GLN A 67 25.32 5.47 12.05
CA GLN A 67 24.17 6.33 12.43
C GLN A 67 24.17 6.72 13.92
N GLU A 68 24.74 5.87 14.78
CA GLU A 68 24.94 6.12 16.21
C GLU A 68 26.01 7.20 16.51
N GLN A 69 26.93 7.42 15.56
CA GLN A 69 27.98 8.43 15.64
C GLN A 69 27.64 9.71 14.87
N MET A 70 26.53 9.71 14.13
CA MET A 70 25.95 10.92 13.57
C MET A 70 25.29 11.69 14.71
N GLU A 71 26.09 12.38 15.53
CA GLU A 71 25.53 13.45 16.34
C GLU A 71 24.77 14.37 15.38
N TYR A 72 23.60 14.82 15.78
CA TYR A 72 22.83 15.85 15.08
C TYR A 72 23.64 17.16 15.16
N ASN A 73 24.70 17.23 14.38
CA ASN A 73 25.47 18.46 14.23
C ASN A 73 24.56 19.42 13.46
N GLU A 74 24.13 20.47 14.13
CA GLU A 74 23.50 21.59 13.46
C GLU A 74 24.51 22.13 12.42
N TYR A 75 23.99 22.50 11.25
CA TYR A 75 24.79 23.11 10.20
C TYR A 75 25.42 24.41 10.72
N ASP A 76 26.76 24.51 10.67
CA ASP A 76 27.49 25.74 10.97
C ASP A 76 27.76 26.50 9.66
N ASP A 77 27.10 27.64 9.50
CA ASP A 77 27.23 28.50 8.33
C ASP A 77 28.60 29.17 8.15
N ARG A 78 29.44 29.16 9.21
CA ARG A 78 30.80 29.67 9.20
C ARG A 78 31.81 28.69 8.61
N LEU A 79 31.46 27.41 8.52
CA LEU A 79 32.31 26.35 7.99
C LEU A 79 31.87 25.95 6.60
N SER A 80 32.80 25.54 5.75
CA SER A 80 32.43 25.00 4.45
C SER A 80 31.68 23.67 4.62
N ILE A 81 30.73 23.39 3.72
CA ILE A 81 30.04 22.10 3.74
C ILE A 81 31.03 20.94 3.66
N ARG A 82 32.11 21.10 2.89
CA ARG A 82 33.17 20.09 2.76
C ARG A 82 33.80 19.76 4.12
N ASP A 83 34.10 20.76 4.92
CA ASP A 83 34.76 20.58 6.22
C ASP A 83 33.81 19.95 7.26
N GLN A 84 32.52 20.04 7.04
CA GLN A 84 31.49 19.40 7.88
C GLN A 84 31.15 17.97 7.42
N ILE A 85 31.42 17.62 6.17
CA ILE A 85 31.19 16.27 5.61
C ILE A 85 32.34 15.32 5.92
N VAL A 86 33.57 15.81 5.80
CA VAL A 86 34.79 15.00 5.99
C VAL A 86 35.03 14.79 7.47
N ASP A 87 35.00 13.55 7.91
CA ASP A 87 35.45 13.17 9.25
C ASP A 87 36.93 12.81 9.17
N PRO A 88 37.81 13.51 9.92
CA PRO A 88 39.24 13.23 9.94
C PRO A 88 39.61 11.81 10.39
N ASP A 89 38.74 11.17 11.16
CA ASP A 89 38.93 9.81 11.66
C ASP A 89 38.53 8.72 10.67
N ASN A 90 37.96 9.09 9.51
CA ASN A 90 37.60 8.14 8.47
C ASN A 90 38.85 7.57 7.78
N ASN A 91 38.95 6.24 7.80
CA ASN A 91 39.99 5.51 7.09
C ASN A 91 39.42 5.00 5.76
N ILE A 92 40.02 5.45 4.65
CA ILE A 92 39.65 4.99 3.29
C ILE A 92 40.84 4.26 2.70
N TYR A 93 40.70 2.96 2.48
CA TYR A 93 41.69 2.13 1.78
C TYR A 93 41.12 1.76 0.40
N ILE A 94 41.86 2.07 -0.65
CA ILE A 94 41.43 1.84 -2.04
C ILE A 94 42.28 0.70 -2.63
N ASP A 95 41.58 -0.30 -3.16
CA ASP A 95 42.15 -1.40 -3.91
C ASP A 95 41.70 -1.36 -5.38
N ILE A 96 42.25 -2.22 -6.21
CA ILE A 96 41.95 -2.33 -7.65
C ILE A 96 40.44 -2.54 -7.87
N ASP A 97 39.83 -3.47 -7.15
CA ASP A 97 38.46 -3.95 -7.39
C ASP A 97 37.43 -3.47 -6.37
N GLY A 98 37.84 -2.66 -5.42
CA GLY A 98 36.96 -2.15 -4.37
C GLY A 98 37.65 -1.10 -3.49
N MET A 99 36.98 -0.71 -2.45
CA MET A 99 37.53 0.13 -1.40
C MET A 99 36.96 -0.30 -0.04
N VAL A 100 37.66 0.05 1.00
CA VAL A 100 37.18 -0.13 2.38
C VAL A 100 37.09 1.25 3.00
N ILE A 101 35.92 1.57 3.51
CA ILE A 101 35.66 2.82 4.25
C ILE A 101 35.33 2.38 5.68
N ASN A 102 36.23 2.67 6.60
CA ASN A 102 36.16 2.16 7.97
C ASN A 102 36.03 0.63 8.00
N ASP A 103 34.88 0.11 8.48
CA ASP A 103 34.57 -1.34 8.58
C ASP A 103 33.70 -1.85 7.43
N THR A 104 33.47 -1.06 6.40
CA THR A 104 32.56 -1.38 5.29
C THR A 104 33.34 -1.51 4.00
N ALA A 105 33.21 -2.66 3.34
CA ALA A 105 33.72 -2.85 1.99
C ALA A 105 32.74 -2.27 0.98
N VAL A 106 33.23 -1.37 0.13
CA VAL A 106 32.43 -0.70 -0.91
C VAL A 106 32.92 -1.11 -2.28
N ARG A 107 31.99 -1.51 -3.15
CA ARG A 107 32.27 -1.88 -4.52
C ARG A 107 31.42 -1.05 -5.48
N SER A 108 32.06 -0.35 -6.40
CA SER A 108 31.42 0.52 -7.38
C SER A 108 31.35 -0.16 -8.74
N LEU A 109 30.13 -0.33 -9.23
CA LEU A 109 29.81 -0.97 -10.51
C LEU A 109 29.22 0.04 -11.47
N ALA A 110 29.46 -0.15 -12.78
CA ALA A 110 28.82 0.65 -13.83
C ALA A 110 28.01 -0.26 -14.76
N VAL A 111 27.02 0.31 -15.43
CA VAL A 111 26.27 -0.37 -16.48
C VAL A 111 27.06 -0.32 -17.78
N LYS A 112 27.54 -1.48 -18.22
CA LYS A 112 28.23 -1.66 -19.49
C LYS A 112 27.25 -1.79 -20.66
N ARG A 113 26.15 -2.51 -20.47
CA ARG A 113 25.10 -2.69 -21.47
C ARG A 113 23.72 -2.60 -20.82
N TYR A 114 22.87 -1.86 -21.49
CA TYR A 114 21.44 -1.74 -21.16
C TYR A 114 20.63 -2.82 -21.85
N PRO A 115 19.46 -3.22 -21.33
CA PRO A 115 18.54 -4.10 -22.03
C PRO A 115 18.11 -3.47 -23.37
N SER A 116 17.86 -4.31 -24.36
CA SER A 116 17.48 -3.86 -25.71
C SER A 116 16.09 -3.19 -25.74
N ASN A 117 15.24 -3.48 -24.77
CA ASN A 117 13.86 -2.98 -24.73
C ASN A 117 13.45 -2.70 -23.26
N PRO A 118 14.04 -1.66 -22.61
CA PRO A 118 13.76 -1.37 -21.22
C PRO A 118 12.33 -0.88 -21.05
N ARG A 119 11.65 -1.36 -20.03
CA ARG A 119 10.32 -0.92 -19.63
C ARG A 119 10.39 -0.28 -18.25
N LEU A 120 9.60 0.75 -18.01
CA LEU A 120 9.61 1.51 -16.74
C LEU A 120 9.48 0.61 -15.51
N TYR A 121 8.63 -0.42 -15.55
CA TYR A 121 8.43 -1.34 -14.45
C TYR A 121 9.59 -2.33 -14.21
N ASP A 122 10.51 -2.51 -15.18
CA ASP A 122 11.65 -3.43 -15.03
C ASP A 122 12.60 -2.96 -13.92
N MET A 123 12.70 -1.66 -13.69
CA MET A 123 13.52 -1.10 -12.61
C MET A 123 13.08 -1.58 -11.23
N GLY A 124 11.79 -1.81 -10.99
CA GLY A 124 11.29 -2.40 -9.77
C GLY A 124 11.85 -3.80 -9.49
N SER A 125 12.02 -4.57 -10.56
CA SER A 125 12.60 -5.92 -10.45
C SER A 125 14.11 -5.90 -10.23
N VAL A 126 14.81 -4.87 -10.72
CA VAL A 126 16.26 -4.69 -10.50
C VAL A 126 16.56 -4.37 -9.05
N ILE A 127 15.70 -3.57 -8.41
CA ILE A 127 15.82 -3.28 -6.98
C ILE A 127 15.57 -4.54 -6.12
N GLY A 128 14.81 -5.49 -6.64
CA GLY A 128 14.53 -6.77 -6.03
C GLY A 128 13.05 -7.00 -5.73
N ASP A 129 12.65 -8.26 -5.74
CA ASP A 129 11.30 -8.72 -5.40
C ASP A 129 11.39 -9.79 -4.30
N MET A 130 10.76 -9.52 -3.15
CA MET A 130 10.76 -10.42 -2.00
C MET A 130 10.17 -11.81 -2.31
N PHE A 131 9.23 -11.90 -3.25
CA PHE A 131 8.63 -13.17 -3.67
C PHE A 131 9.47 -13.93 -4.69
N SER A 132 10.48 -13.28 -5.28
CA SER A 132 11.45 -13.90 -6.17
C SER A 132 12.76 -14.11 -5.40
N THR A 133 12.81 -15.16 -4.62
CA THR A 133 13.85 -15.44 -3.60
C THR A 133 15.30 -15.49 -4.13
N MET A 134 15.49 -15.56 -5.43
CA MET A 134 16.82 -15.60 -6.07
C MET A 134 17.21 -14.28 -6.77
N GLN A 135 16.44 -13.20 -6.63
CA GLN A 135 16.63 -11.98 -7.42
C GLN A 135 16.50 -10.72 -6.59
N GLN A 136 17.22 -10.65 -5.49
CA GLN A 136 17.29 -9.43 -4.70
C GLN A 136 18.73 -9.14 -4.28
N ILE A 137 19.08 -7.87 -4.17
CA ILE A 137 20.36 -7.44 -3.59
C ILE A 137 20.17 -7.40 -2.07
N SER A 138 20.87 -8.26 -1.33
CA SER A 138 20.67 -8.45 0.11
C SER A 138 21.52 -7.52 0.99
N THR A 139 22.33 -6.65 0.40
CA THR A 139 23.17 -5.67 1.10
C THR A 139 22.65 -4.26 0.85
N PRO A 140 22.92 -3.28 1.72
CA PRO A 140 22.69 -1.87 1.41
C PRO A 140 23.38 -1.47 0.12
N PHE A 141 22.69 -0.68 -0.69
CA PHE A 141 23.24 -0.22 -1.97
C PHE A 141 22.74 1.20 -2.31
N LEU A 142 23.55 1.87 -3.14
CA LEU A 142 23.20 3.15 -3.76
C LEU A 142 23.13 2.93 -5.28
N LEU A 143 21.95 3.10 -5.86
CA LEU A 143 21.73 3.06 -7.30
C LEU A 143 21.61 4.50 -7.81
N VAL A 144 22.50 4.89 -8.70
CA VAL A 144 22.60 6.26 -9.23
C VAL A 144 22.31 6.27 -10.71
N HIS A 145 21.52 7.23 -11.15
CA HIS A 145 21.26 7.52 -12.55
C HIS A 145 21.65 8.97 -12.84
N ASN A 146 22.77 9.16 -13.50
CA ASN A 146 23.23 10.46 -13.95
C ASN A 146 22.67 10.77 -15.34
N ILE A 147 22.11 11.95 -15.50
CA ILE A 147 21.52 12.42 -16.74
C ILE A 147 22.14 13.76 -17.12
N GLN A 148 22.66 13.85 -18.33
CA GLN A 148 23.12 15.11 -18.92
C GLN A 148 22.19 15.49 -20.07
N ILE A 149 21.47 16.59 -19.91
CA ILE A 149 20.62 17.16 -20.96
C ILE A 149 21.52 17.85 -21.98
N LEU A 150 21.36 17.52 -23.24
CA LEU A 150 22.10 18.09 -24.36
C LEU A 150 21.25 19.12 -25.08
N SER A 151 21.87 20.23 -25.52
CA SER A 151 21.15 21.15 -26.43
C SER A 151 20.88 20.46 -27.77
N PRO A 152 19.81 20.85 -28.48
CA PRO A 152 19.50 20.31 -29.80
C PRO A 152 20.65 20.49 -30.81
N GLU A 153 21.32 21.65 -30.79
CA GLU A 153 22.46 21.94 -31.68
C GLU A 153 23.62 21.00 -31.43
N ARG A 154 23.96 20.79 -30.16
CA ARG A 154 25.05 19.87 -29.73
C ARG A 154 24.74 18.42 -30.08
N THR A 155 23.47 18.02 -29.91
CA THR A 155 23.00 16.67 -30.26
C THR A 155 23.11 16.45 -31.77
N ASN A 156 22.60 17.38 -32.57
CA ASN A 156 22.69 17.34 -34.05
C ASN A 156 24.12 17.25 -34.53
N GLY A 157 25.03 18.06 -33.97
CA GLY A 157 26.46 18.04 -34.34
C GLY A 157 27.11 16.69 -34.06
N ILE A 158 26.90 16.11 -32.85
CA ILE A 158 27.47 14.82 -32.49
C ILE A 158 26.93 13.70 -33.38
N VAL A 159 25.61 13.62 -33.55
CA VAL A 159 24.95 12.55 -34.32
C VAL A 159 25.33 12.65 -35.80
N ALA A 160 25.39 13.86 -36.39
CA ALA A 160 25.81 14.07 -37.76
C ALA A 160 27.26 13.59 -38.02
N LEU A 161 28.18 13.96 -37.13
CA LEU A 161 29.59 13.58 -37.24
C LEU A 161 29.78 12.04 -37.12
N GLU A 162 29.18 11.44 -36.13
CA GLU A 162 29.32 9.99 -35.90
C GLU A 162 28.61 9.15 -36.98
N ALA A 163 27.46 9.63 -37.50
CA ALA A 163 26.77 9.00 -38.61
C ALA A 163 27.61 9.01 -39.89
N GLU A 164 28.23 10.19 -40.21
CA GLU A 164 29.12 10.28 -41.35
C GLU A 164 30.33 9.35 -41.22
N ARG A 165 30.93 9.32 -40.04
CA ARG A 165 32.08 8.46 -39.74
C ARG A 165 31.75 6.97 -39.88
N THR A 166 30.65 6.53 -39.30
CA THR A 166 30.23 5.11 -39.38
C THR A 166 29.78 4.72 -40.78
N ALA A 167 29.08 5.61 -41.51
CA ALA A 167 28.69 5.39 -42.88
C ALA A 167 29.93 5.21 -43.82
N LYS A 168 30.97 6.05 -43.65
CA LYS A 168 32.23 5.89 -44.36
C LYS A 168 32.92 4.53 -44.04
N GLN A 169 32.92 4.12 -42.77
CA GLN A 169 33.49 2.83 -42.37
C GLN A 169 32.73 1.63 -42.96
N SER A 170 31.39 1.70 -42.95
CA SER A 170 30.53 0.69 -43.56
C SER A 170 30.77 0.54 -45.07
N LYS A 171 30.80 1.67 -45.79
CA LYS A 171 31.03 1.70 -47.26
C LYS A 171 32.41 1.22 -47.67
N ASN A 172 33.44 1.40 -46.85
CA ASN A 172 34.80 0.97 -47.13
C ASN A 172 35.02 -0.57 -46.95
N GLY A 173 33.97 -1.35 -46.94
CA GLY A 173 34.03 -2.82 -46.83
C GLY A 173 34.26 -3.36 -45.40
N MET A 174 34.55 -2.50 -44.42
CA MET A 174 34.68 -2.88 -42.99
C MET A 174 33.37 -3.41 -42.41
N GLY A 175 32.21 -2.98 -42.89
CA GLY A 175 30.91 -3.49 -42.48
C GLY A 175 30.73 -4.98 -42.74
N LYS A 176 31.31 -5.49 -43.86
CA LYS A 176 31.26 -6.91 -44.19
C LYS A 176 32.15 -7.77 -43.28
N LEU A 177 33.24 -7.20 -42.76
CA LEU A 177 34.17 -7.87 -41.84
C LEU A 177 33.74 -7.73 -40.37
N VAL A 178 33.04 -6.63 -40.04
CA VAL A 178 32.62 -6.30 -38.68
C VAL A 178 31.14 -5.83 -38.68
N PRO A 179 30.19 -6.79 -38.58
CA PRO A 179 28.76 -6.50 -38.69
C PRO A 179 28.22 -5.41 -37.73
N ILE A 180 28.93 -5.18 -36.61
CA ILE A 180 28.55 -4.15 -35.64
C ILE A 180 28.65 -2.71 -36.20
N ILE A 181 29.47 -2.50 -37.26
CA ILE A 181 29.62 -1.20 -37.91
C ILE A 181 28.36 -0.86 -38.71
N ASP A 182 27.80 -1.81 -39.44
CA ASP A 182 26.57 -1.63 -40.19
C ASP A 182 25.39 -1.39 -39.27
N LYS A 183 25.34 -2.12 -38.16
CA LYS A 183 24.31 -1.88 -37.13
C LYS A 183 24.41 -0.48 -36.54
N LYS A 184 25.61 0.01 -36.21
CA LYS A 184 25.81 1.37 -35.72
C LYS A 184 25.41 2.42 -36.76
N ALA A 185 25.69 2.21 -38.03
CA ALA A 185 25.29 3.13 -39.09
C ALA A 185 23.75 3.24 -39.14
N GLN A 186 23.04 2.11 -39.08
CA GLN A 186 21.56 2.11 -39.04
C GLN A 186 21.03 2.80 -37.77
N GLU A 187 21.65 2.60 -36.61
CA GLU A 187 21.28 3.26 -35.36
C GLU A 187 21.44 4.79 -35.46
N TYR A 188 22.52 5.30 -36.07
CA TYR A 188 22.71 6.74 -36.28
C TYR A 188 21.75 7.33 -37.31
N ASP A 189 21.41 6.58 -38.35
CA ASP A 189 20.39 7.04 -39.31
C ASP A 189 19.01 7.12 -38.65
N LEU A 190 18.65 6.16 -37.79
CA LEU A 190 17.45 6.24 -36.99
C LEU A 190 17.48 7.44 -36.01
N MET A 191 18.62 7.71 -35.39
CA MET A 191 18.79 8.89 -34.54
C MET A 191 18.55 10.20 -35.29
N LYS A 192 19.06 10.33 -36.53
CA LYS A 192 18.78 11.52 -37.37
C LYS A 192 17.29 11.68 -37.67
N GLN A 193 16.61 10.59 -37.96
CA GLN A 193 15.17 10.59 -38.17
C GLN A 193 14.44 11.09 -36.91
N LEU A 194 14.73 10.50 -35.74
CA LEU A 194 14.12 10.86 -34.47
C LEU A 194 14.38 12.34 -34.10
N ILE A 195 15.57 12.86 -34.41
CA ILE A 195 15.90 14.26 -34.21
C ILE A 195 15.03 15.15 -35.13
N SER A 196 14.85 14.75 -36.40
CA SER A 196 13.97 15.49 -37.34
C SER A 196 12.50 15.47 -36.89
N GLU A 197 12.07 14.47 -36.16
CA GLU A 197 10.76 14.37 -35.51
C GLU A 197 10.66 15.15 -34.19
N GLY A 198 11.71 15.87 -33.79
CA GLY A 198 11.74 16.68 -32.57
C GLY A 198 11.94 15.88 -31.27
N LYS A 199 12.43 14.64 -31.36
CA LYS A 199 12.74 13.85 -30.18
C LYS A 199 14.03 14.33 -29.51
N GLY A 200 13.98 14.55 -28.19
CA GLY A 200 15.15 14.93 -27.41
C GLY A 200 16.05 13.74 -27.08
N PHE A 201 17.34 14.03 -26.97
CA PHE A 201 18.36 13.05 -26.57
C PHE A 201 19.09 13.54 -25.32
N ILE A 202 19.56 12.58 -24.53
CA ILE A 202 20.34 12.80 -23.34
C ILE A 202 21.53 11.86 -23.31
N ASN A 203 22.58 12.24 -22.58
CA ASN A 203 23.58 11.27 -22.13
C ASN A 203 23.19 10.76 -20.74
N GLN A 204 23.35 9.46 -20.52
CA GLN A 204 23.09 8.85 -19.22
C GLN A 204 24.17 7.85 -18.82
N SER A 205 24.34 7.70 -17.51
CA SER A 205 25.12 6.62 -16.90
C SER A 205 24.40 6.10 -15.65
N HIS A 206 24.61 4.81 -15.36
CA HIS A 206 24.10 4.20 -14.13
C HIS A 206 25.27 3.59 -13.36
N TYR A 207 25.27 3.83 -12.05
CA TYR A 207 26.21 3.24 -11.11
C TYR A 207 25.45 2.50 -10.01
N LEU A 208 26.04 1.42 -9.56
CA LEU A 208 25.58 0.67 -8.40
C LEU A 208 26.74 0.52 -7.42
N HIS A 209 26.58 1.10 -6.24
CA HIS A 209 27.54 0.96 -5.14
C HIS A 209 26.97 -0.01 -4.11
N LEU A 210 27.72 -1.05 -3.80
CA LEU A 210 27.37 -2.06 -2.81
C LEU A 210 28.16 -1.77 -1.53
N PHE A 211 27.46 -1.74 -0.40
CA PHE A 211 28.04 -1.55 0.93
C PHE A 211 27.95 -2.89 1.67
N THR A 212 29.07 -3.54 1.90
CA THR A 212 29.10 -4.93 2.35
C THR A 212 29.96 -5.10 3.58
N PRO A 213 29.66 -6.10 4.44
CA PRO A 213 30.59 -6.49 5.48
C PRO A 213 31.94 -6.91 4.90
N LEU A 214 33.02 -6.69 5.65
CA LEU A 214 34.35 -7.13 5.26
C LEU A 214 34.37 -8.64 4.97
N GLY A 215 35.04 -9.05 3.89
CA GLY A 215 35.16 -10.43 3.47
C GLY A 215 33.97 -11.01 2.70
N LYS A 216 32.85 -10.28 2.55
CA LYS A 216 31.68 -10.74 1.82
C LYS A 216 31.41 -9.98 0.51
N SER A 217 32.29 -9.08 0.12
CA SER A 217 32.10 -8.21 -1.04
C SER A 217 31.88 -9.01 -2.33
N GLU A 218 32.57 -10.12 -2.52
CA GLU A 218 32.42 -10.95 -3.74
C GLU A 218 31.07 -11.67 -3.78
N GLU A 219 30.57 -12.17 -2.66
CA GLU A 219 29.25 -12.81 -2.58
C GLU A 219 28.14 -11.86 -3.06
N TYR A 220 28.08 -10.66 -2.50
CA TYR A 220 27.08 -9.65 -2.85
C TYR A 220 27.28 -9.06 -4.24
N PHE A 221 28.52 -9.03 -4.73
CA PHE A 221 28.80 -8.64 -6.10
C PHE A 221 28.19 -9.63 -7.10
N GLN A 222 28.37 -10.93 -6.90
CA GLN A 222 27.80 -11.96 -7.76
C GLN A 222 26.26 -11.96 -7.69
N GLU A 223 25.70 -11.71 -6.52
CA GLU A 223 24.26 -11.53 -6.35
C GLU A 223 23.73 -10.35 -7.20
N ALA A 224 24.36 -9.18 -7.10
CA ALA A 224 24.00 -8.00 -7.89
C ALA A 224 24.12 -8.25 -9.41
N LEU A 225 25.20 -8.91 -9.86
CA LEU A 225 25.36 -9.30 -11.26
C LEU A 225 24.22 -10.20 -11.73
N SER A 226 23.80 -11.16 -10.91
CA SER A 226 22.73 -12.11 -11.24
C SER A 226 21.40 -11.38 -11.39
N VAL A 227 21.06 -10.49 -10.45
CA VAL A 227 19.83 -9.68 -10.48
C VAL A 227 19.76 -8.85 -11.77
N PHE A 228 20.79 -8.09 -12.06
CA PHE A 228 20.83 -7.23 -13.23
C PHE A 228 20.83 -8.01 -14.54
N ARG A 229 21.61 -9.11 -14.62
CA ARG A 229 21.67 -9.98 -15.80
C ARG A 229 20.31 -10.60 -16.11
N SER A 230 19.55 -11.01 -15.10
CA SER A 230 18.20 -11.58 -15.28
C SER A 230 17.23 -10.64 -16.00
N LYS A 231 17.51 -9.33 -15.98
CA LYS A 231 16.73 -8.26 -16.63
C LYS A 231 17.41 -7.71 -17.88
N GLY A 232 18.44 -8.36 -18.38
CA GLY A 232 19.15 -7.98 -19.59
C GLY A 232 20.18 -6.85 -19.43
N TRP A 233 20.50 -6.47 -18.20
CA TRP A 233 21.57 -5.51 -17.89
C TRP A 233 22.91 -6.24 -17.77
N GLU A 234 23.98 -5.59 -18.19
CA GLU A 234 25.36 -6.06 -17.97
C GLU A 234 26.09 -5.02 -17.12
N LEU A 235 26.40 -5.43 -15.88
CA LEU A 235 27.23 -4.63 -14.98
C LEU A 235 28.71 -5.00 -15.15
N VAL A 236 29.58 -4.05 -14.90
CA VAL A 236 31.04 -4.22 -14.86
C VAL A 236 31.59 -3.58 -13.59
N ASN A 237 32.58 -4.22 -12.99
CA ASN A 237 33.34 -3.61 -11.89
C ASN A 237 34.19 -2.46 -12.42
N ASN A 238 34.17 -1.32 -11.75
CA ASN A 238 34.97 -0.14 -12.09
C ASN A 238 36.39 -0.26 -11.51
N SER A 239 37.13 -1.30 -11.88
CA SER A 239 38.49 -1.54 -11.41
C SER A 239 39.38 -0.32 -11.66
N ASN A 240 40.22 0.03 -10.69
CA ASN A 240 41.12 1.20 -10.64
C ASN A 240 40.46 2.59 -10.53
N ILE A 241 39.13 2.70 -10.67
CA ILE A 241 38.40 3.97 -10.60
C ILE A 241 37.24 3.92 -9.60
N GLN A 242 37.40 3.13 -8.55
CA GLN A 242 36.34 2.90 -7.54
C GLN A 242 35.94 4.21 -6.84
N LEU A 243 36.88 4.93 -6.26
CA LEU A 243 36.63 6.19 -5.55
C LEU A 243 36.11 7.32 -6.48
N PRO A 244 36.71 7.61 -7.64
CA PRO A 244 36.16 8.58 -8.58
C PRO A 244 34.72 8.28 -8.97
N THR A 245 34.37 7.01 -9.16
CA THR A 245 33.00 6.60 -9.49
C THR A 245 32.05 6.86 -8.32
N LEU A 246 32.45 6.57 -7.09
CA LEU A 246 31.64 6.86 -5.89
C LEU A 246 31.43 8.36 -5.73
N LEU A 247 32.49 9.16 -5.83
CA LEU A 247 32.39 10.62 -5.70
C LEU A 247 31.51 11.24 -6.78
N SER A 248 31.61 10.80 -8.05
CA SER A 248 30.76 11.28 -9.14
C SER A 248 29.29 10.89 -9.00
N SER A 249 28.98 10.01 -8.06
CA SER A 249 27.62 9.55 -7.74
C SER A 249 26.98 10.33 -6.59
N LEU A 250 27.73 11.19 -5.91
CA LEU A 250 27.20 12.01 -4.84
C LEU A 250 26.39 13.19 -5.40
N PRO A 251 25.37 13.66 -4.69
CA PRO A 251 24.63 14.86 -5.07
C PRO A 251 25.57 16.05 -5.28
N LEU A 252 25.32 16.84 -6.33
CA LEU A 252 26.08 18.03 -6.73
C LEU A 252 27.50 17.76 -7.29
N PHE A 253 27.99 16.53 -7.32
CA PHE A 253 29.32 16.18 -7.86
C PHE A 253 29.31 15.87 -9.36
N HIS A 254 28.16 15.88 -10.01
CA HIS A 254 28.05 15.68 -11.46
C HIS A 254 28.21 17.02 -12.20
N ASP A 255 29.42 17.49 -12.28
CA ASP A 255 29.81 18.71 -12.98
C ASP A 255 30.24 18.44 -14.45
N PRO A 256 30.53 19.46 -15.26
CA PRO A 256 30.99 19.29 -16.65
C PRO A 256 32.31 18.51 -16.77
N ILE A 257 33.20 18.60 -15.76
CA ILE A 257 34.48 17.89 -15.75
C ILE A 257 34.22 16.41 -15.51
N SER A 258 33.48 16.07 -14.47
CA SER A 258 33.06 14.71 -14.17
C SER A 258 32.29 14.07 -15.34
N ALA A 259 31.40 14.83 -16.00
CA ALA A 259 30.68 14.36 -17.18
C ALA A 259 31.61 14.07 -18.37
N LYS A 260 32.69 14.86 -18.54
CA LYS A 260 33.71 14.61 -19.56
C LYS A 260 34.49 13.34 -19.25
N ASP A 261 34.96 13.16 -18.01
CA ASP A 261 35.69 11.99 -17.58
C ASP A 261 34.85 10.71 -17.77
N GLN A 262 33.58 10.74 -17.37
CA GLN A 262 32.64 9.62 -17.57
C GLN A 262 32.45 9.30 -19.07
N LYS A 263 32.46 10.30 -19.94
CA LYS A 263 32.40 10.11 -21.38
C LYS A 263 33.69 9.50 -21.93
N ASP A 264 34.84 10.01 -21.49
CA ASP A 264 36.16 9.51 -21.92
C ASP A 264 36.39 8.06 -21.49
N PHE A 265 35.90 7.68 -20.30
CA PHE A 265 35.83 6.29 -19.83
C PHE A 265 34.70 5.47 -20.48
N ARG A 266 33.94 6.02 -21.42
CA ARG A 266 32.80 5.37 -22.12
C ARG A 266 31.69 4.89 -21.19
N MET A 267 31.51 5.53 -20.06
CA MET A 267 30.47 5.20 -19.09
C MET A 267 29.13 5.89 -19.44
N MET A 268 29.18 7.04 -20.10
CA MET A 268 28.00 7.73 -20.59
C MET A 268 27.55 7.21 -21.96
N ARG A 269 26.26 7.07 -22.11
CA ARG A 269 25.62 6.63 -23.36
C ARG A 269 24.52 7.61 -23.76
N MET A 270 24.41 7.86 -25.07
CA MET A 270 23.33 8.67 -25.62
C MET A 270 22.06 7.84 -25.83
N TYR A 271 20.95 8.31 -25.32
CA TYR A 271 19.63 7.69 -25.44
C TYR A 271 18.56 8.73 -25.74
N THR A 272 17.42 8.30 -26.27
CA THR A 272 16.23 9.15 -26.33
C THR A 272 15.71 9.40 -24.91
N GLN A 273 15.05 10.54 -24.69
CA GLN A 273 14.45 10.87 -23.40
C GLN A 273 13.49 9.78 -22.92
N VAL A 274 12.69 9.18 -23.82
CA VAL A 274 11.75 8.09 -23.47
C VAL A 274 12.49 6.85 -22.95
N ASN A 275 13.56 6.44 -23.65
CA ASN A 275 14.34 5.28 -23.20
C ASN A 275 15.07 5.56 -21.87
N ALA A 276 15.49 6.79 -21.64
CA ALA A 276 16.07 7.20 -20.38
C ALA A 276 15.04 7.13 -19.23
N CYS A 277 13.82 7.62 -19.45
CA CYS A 277 12.73 7.49 -18.48
C CYS A 277 12.47 6.02 -18.09
N ASN A 278 12.51 5.11 -19.06
CA ASN A 278 12.31 3.67 -18.81
C ASN A 278 13.41 3.03 -17.94
N THR A 279 14.56 3.70 -17.77
CA THR A 279 15.67 3.23 -16.94
C THR A 279 15.85 4.03 -15.65
N MET A 280 14.95 4.98 -15.36
CA MET A 280 15.00 5.74 -14.11
C MET A 280 14.64 4.87 -12.92
N PRO A 281 15.44 4.89 -11.83
CA PRO A 281 15.14 4.14 -10.61
C PRO A 281 14.11 4.86 -9.72
N ILE A 282 13.10 5.49 -10.31
CA ILE A 282 12.03 6.17 -9.59
C ILE A 282 10.95 5.15 -9.23
N ILE A 283 11.20 4.39 -8.19
CA ILE A 283 10.31 3.32 -7.76
C ILE A 283 10.26 3.31 -6.24
N SER A 284 9.05 3.34 -5.73
CA SER A 284 8.79 3.09 -4.31
C SER A 284 7.54 2.24 -4.17
N ASP A 285 7.40 1.58 -3.04
CA ASP A 285 6.14 0.98 -2.63
C ASP A 285 5.31 2.04 -1.89
N TRP A 286 4.01 1.85 -1.88
CA TRP A 286 3.13 2.64 -1.03
C TRP A 286 3.51 2.44 0.45
N LYS A 287 3.64 3.53 1.22
CA LYS A 287 4.07 3.48 2.64
C LYS A 287 2.94 3.15 3.61
N GLY A 288 1.72 3.09 3.12
CA GLY A 288 0.54 2.90 3.95
C GLY A 288 -0.23 4.19 4.21
N SER A 289 -1.20 4.12 5.12
CA SER A 289 -2.08 5.24 5.48
C SER A 289 -1.43 6.17 6.50
N GLY A 290 -0.47 5.95 7.18
CA GLY A 290 0.18 6.83 8.18
C GLY A 290 -0.08 6.39 9.62
N THR A 291 -1.26 5.87 9.94
CA THR A 291 -1.56 5.31 11.27
C THR A 291 -1.11 3.85 11.33
N PRO A 292 -0.26 3.47 12.31
CA PRO A 292 0.36 2.14 12.34
C PRO A 292 -0.52 1.08 13.04
N THR A 293 -1.75 0.86 12.59
CA THR A 293 -2.66 -0.15 13.16
C THR A 293 -2.29 -1.56 12.69
N LEU A 294 -2.05 -1.73 11.39
CA LEU A 294 -1.59 -2.97 10.77
C LEU A 294 -0.20 -2.75 10.17
N MET A 295 0.64 -3.76 10.22
CA MET A 295 1.98 -3.71 9.63
C MET A 295 2.13 -4.81 8.58
N PHE A 296 2.44 -4.41 7.36
CA PHE A 296 2.71 -5.31 6.25
C PHE A 296 4.08 -5.06 5.64
N LEU A 297 4.57 -6.04 4.90
CA LEU A 297 5.76 -5.91 4.07
C LEU A 297 5.35 -5.85 2.60
N GLY A 298 5.72 -4.77 1.93
CA GLY A 298 5.57 -4.64 0.48
C GLY A 298 6.47 -5.62 -0.27
N ARG A 299 6.21 -5.82 -1.57
CA ARG A 299 6.97 -6.77 -2.40
C ARG A 299 8.47 -6.50 -2.44
N ARG A 300 8.88 -5.25 -2.22
CA ARG A 300 10.29 -4.83 -2.20
C ARG A 300 10.90 -4.81 -0.81
N GLY A 301 10.19 -5.33 0.20
CA GLY A 301 10.65 -5.37 1.60
C GLY A 301 10.45 -4.06 2.37
N GLN A 302 9.68 -3.11 1.84
CA GLN A 302 9.33 -1.89 2.54
C GLN A 302 8.22 -2.17 3.55
N ILE A 303 8.37 -1.66 4.78
CA ILE A 303 7.30 -1.70 5.78
C ILE A 303 6.19 -0.74 5.36
N GLN A 304 4.95 -1.22 5.48
CA GLN A 304 3.73 -0.49 5.16
C GLN A 304 2.83 -0.52 6.38
N PHE A 305 2.43 0.65 6.88
CA PHE A 305 1.46 0.77 7.95
C PHE A 305 0.09 1.08 7.37
N VAL A 306 -0.91 0.33 7.78
CA VAL A 306 -2.26 0.43 7.23
C VAL A 306 -3.27 0.58 8.35
N ASP A 307 -4.15 1.56 8.21
CA ASP A 307 -5.36 1.70 9.00
C ASP A 307 -6.56 1.76 8.05
N VAL A 308 -7.53 0.86 8.22
CA VAL A 308 -8.71 0.81 7.33
C VAL A 308 -9.63 2.01 7.55
N PHE A 309 -9.51 2.72 8.68
CA PHE A 309 -10.26 3.93 8.99
C PHE A 309 -9.55 5.22 8.57
N ASP A 310 -8.26 5.16 8.21
CA ASP A 310 -7.51 6.30 7.70
C ASP A 310 -7.69 6.42 6.18
N ASN A 311 -8.86 6.87 5.75
CA ASN A 311 -9.15 7.17 4.36
C ASN A 311 -9.97 8.46 4.22
N LYS A 312 -9.77 9.16 3.10
CA LYS A 312 -10.45 10.43 2.80
C LYS A 312 -11.85 10.25 2.18
N ALA A 313 -12.24 9.02 1.86
CA ALA A 313 -13.48 8.74 1.14
C ALA A 313 -14.71 8.68 2.06
N GLY A 314 -14.51 8.57 3.38
CA GLY A 314 -15.61 8.45 4.36
C GLY A 314 -16.38 7.12 4.26
N ASN A 315 -15.90 6.18 3.47
CA ASN A 315 -16.47 4.83 3.36
C ASN A 315 -15.43 3.81 3.85
N TYR A 316 -15.81 3.07 4.88
CA TYR A 316 -14.94 2.11 5.57
C TYR A 316 -15.29 0.66 5.23
N ASN A 317 -16.18 0.43 4.26
CA ASN A 317 -16.49 -0.91 3.80
C ASN A 317 -15.35 -1.44 2.93
N GLY A 318 -14.94 -2.68 3.19
CA GLY A 318 -13.86 -3.37 2.48
C GLY A 318 -14.27 -4.76 2.04
N SER A 319 -13.57 -5.30 1.05
CA SER A 319 -13.75 -6.66 0.57
C SER A 319 -12.41 -7.37 0.49
N ILE A 320 -12.32 -8.59 1.05
CA ILE A 320 -11.15 -9.46 0.96
C ILE A 320 -11.52 -10.65 0.11
N VAL A 321 -10.97 -10.71 -1.10
CA VAL A 321 -11.20 -11.80 -2.06
C VAL A 321 -9.91 -12.60 -2.22
N ALA A 322 -10.02 -13.91 -2.06
CA ALA A 322 -8.88 -14.81 -2.15
C ALA A 322 -9.32 -16.24 -2.46
N THR A 323 -8.46 -17.01 -3.11
CA THR A 323 -8.66 -18.45 -3.32
C THR A 323 -8.57 -19.21 -2.00
N SER A 324 -9.15 -20.40 -1.93
CA SER A 324 -9.05 -21.26 -0.75
C SER A 324 -7.57 -21.55 -0.42
N GLY A 325 -7.22 -21.48 0.86
CA GLY A 325 -5.86 -21.72 1.34
C GLY A 325 -4.86 -20.57 1.15
N SER A 326 -5.26 -19.43 0.58
CA SER A 326 -4.37 -18.29 0.31
C SER A 326 -4.10 -17.36 1.51
N GLY A 327 -4.66 -17.67 2.69
CA GLY A 327 -4.45 -16.89 3.91
C GLY A 327 -5.53 -15.85 4.23
N LYS A 328 -6.72 -15.89 3.57
CA LYS A 328 -7.81 -14.96 3.87
C LYS A 328 -8.17 -14.90 5.35
N SER A 329 -8.42 -16.05 5.99
CA SER A 329 -8.77 -16.11 7.40
C SER A 329 -7.61 -15.71 8.31
N PHE A 330 -6.37 -15.96 7.91
CA PHE A 330 -5.18 -15.48 8.62
C PHE A 330 -5.13 -13.95 8.63
N LEU A 331 -5.27 -13.32 7.46
CA LEU A 331 -5.31 -11.85 7.35
C LEU A 331 -6.46 -11.25 8.15
N ALA A 332 -7.65 -11.87 8.10
CA ALA A 332 -8.79 -11.39 8.86
C ALA A 332 -8.58 -11.50 10.38
N ASN A 333 -7.96 -12.58 10.86
CA ASN A 333 -7.57 -12.70 12.27
C ASN A 333 -6.53 -11.65 12.67
N GLU A 334 -5.54 -11.34 11.81
CA GLU A 334 -4.56 -10.28 12.05
C GLU A 334 -5.24 -8.92 12.20
N ILE A 335 -6.21 -8.60 11.33
CA ILE A 335 -7.01 -7.39 11.42
C ILE A 335 -7.76 -7.33 12.77
N VAL A 336 -8.46 -8.40 13.13
CA VAL A 336 -9.19 -8.50 14.41
C VAL A 336 -8.25 -8.24 15.60
N THR A 337 -7.12 -8.92 15.64
CA THR A 337 -6.14 -8.80 16.73
C THR A 337 -5.56 -7.40 16.81
N SER A 338 -5.19 -6.82 15.67
CA SER A 338 -4.60 -5.48 15.63
C SER A 338 -5.57 -4.40 16.10
N TYR A 339 -6.85 -4.47 15.71
CA TYR A 339 -7.84 -3.49 16.18
C TYR A 339 -8.20 -3.66 17.66
N LEU A 340 -8.21 -4.87 18.18
CA LEU A 340 -8.36 -5.11 19.62
C LEU A 340 -7.18 -4.55 20.42
N ALA A 341 -5.97 -4.61 19.86
CA ALA A 341 -4.76 -4.09 20.51
C ALA A 341 -4.78 -2.56 20.68
N VAL A 342 -5.51 -1.85 19.81
CA VAL A 342 -5.72 -0.38 19.90
C VAL A 342 -7.06 0.01 20.51
N ASP A 343 -7.59 -0.83 21.41
CA ASP A 343 -8.85 -0.63 22.13
C ASP A 343 -10.12 -0.58 21.27
N GLY A 344 -10.06 -1.12 20.05
CA GLY A 344 -11.21 -1.28 19.18
C GLY A 344 -12.21 -2.33 19.69
N ARG A 345 -13.45 -2.27 19.21
CA ARG A 345 -14.45 -3.33 19.34
C ARG A 345 -14.60 -4.06 18.01
N VAL A 346 -14.66 -5.37 18.05
CA VAL A 346 -14.73 -6.20 16.85
C VAL A 346 -15.87 -7.19 16.95
N TRP A 347 -16.68 -7.20 15.90
CA TRP A 347 -17.76 -8.15 15.72
C TRP A 347 -17.42 -9.02 14.52
N VAL A 348 -17.45 -10.33 14.73
CA VAL A 348 -17.21 -11.32 13.69
C VAL A 348 -18.47 -12.14 13.50
N ILE A 349 -18.95 -12.23 12.27
CA ILE A 349 -20.00 -13.17 11.86
C ILE A 349 -19.31 -14.21 10.97
N ASP A 350 -19.24 -15.43 11.43
CA ASP A 350 -18.50 -16.52 10.76
C ASP A 350 -19.40 -17.72 10.46
N VAL A 351 -18.97 -18.50 9.46
CA VAL A 351 -19.54 -19.78 9.09
C VAL A 351 -18.38 -20.75 8.87
N GLY A 352 -18.07 -21.60 9.86
CA GLY A 352 -17.00 -22.57 9.75
C GLY A 352 -15.97 -22.53 10.89
N ARG A 353 -16.28 -21.86 11.98
CA ARG A 353 -15.50 -21.83 13.24
C ARG A 353 -14.06 -21.36 13.08
N SER A 354 -13.78 -20.48 12.08
CA SER A 354 -12.43 -20.00 11.78
C SER A 354 -11.85 -19.09 12.86
N TYR A 355 -12.69 -18.49 13.70
CA TYR A 355 -12.30 -17.52 14.72
C TYR A 355 -12.40 -18.05 16.17
N LYS A 356 -12.78 -19.32 16.37
CA LYS A 356 -12.95 -19.87 17.70
C LYS A 356 -11.68 -19.77 18.54
N ASN A 357 -10.56 -20.25 18.01
CA ASN A 357 -9.28 -20.23 18.72
C ASN A 357 -8.81 -18.80 19.04
N THR A 358 -9.02 -17.85 18.11
CA THR A 358 -8.70 -16.44 18.34
C THR A 358 -9.58 -15.83 19.40
N CYS A 359 -10.88 -16.18 19.40
CA CYS A 359 -11.83 -15.73 20.40
C CYS A 359 -11.46 -16.24 21.80
N ASP A 360 -11.14 -17.52 21.91
CA ASP A 360 -10.73 -18.15 23.18
C ASP A 360 -9.40 -17.56 23.71
N LEU A 361 -8.44 -17.30 22.81
CA LEU A 361 -7.13 -16.72 23.17
C LEU A 361 -7.24 -15.28 23.66
N LEU A 362 -8.15 -14.50 23.08
CA LEU A 362 -8.34 -13.08 23.39
C LEU A 362 -9.46 -12.83 24.39
N GLU A 363 -9.92 -13.88 25.10
CA GLU A 363 -10.99 -13.82 26.08
C GLU A 363 -12.28 -13.17 25.54
N GLY A 364 -12.54 -13.41 24.24
CA GLY A 364 -13.72 -12.93 23.55
C GLY A 364 -14.99 -13.71 23.91
N GLN A 365 -16.12 -13.25 23.47
CA GLN A 365 -17.40 -13.93 23.60
C GLN A 365 -17.72 -14.70 22.32
N PHE A 366 -17.71 -16.04 22.42
CA PHE A 366 -18.09 -16.94 21.32
C PHE A 366 -19.56 -17.34 21.45
N ILE A 367 -20.38 -16.97 20.46
CA ILE A 367 -21.82 -17.27 20.44
C ILE A 367 -22.09 -18.24 19.31
N GLU A 368 -22.50 -19.47 19.66
CA GLU A 368 -22.79 -20.55 18.72
C GLU A 368 -24.26 -20.92 18.79
N PHE A 369 -24.91 -20.93 17.63
CA PHE A 369 -26.30 -21.32 17.49
C PHE A 369 -26.41 -22.83 17.29
N SER A 370 -26.41 -23.57 18.37
CA SER A 370 -26.61 -25.03 18.35
C SER A 370 -28.00 -25.43 18.79
N ASP A 371 -28.39 -26.68 18.52
CA ASP A 371 -29.67 -27.20 18.98
C ASP A 371 -29.79 -27.29 20.51
N SER A 372 -28.66 -27.29 21.23
CA SER A 372 -28.59 -27.26 22.68
C SER A 372 -28.49 -25.83 23.26
N SER A 373 -28.28 -24.80 22.42
CA SER A 373 -28.14 -23.43 22.90
C SER A 373 -29.50 -22.88 23.36
N GLN A 374 -29.52 -22.22 24.52
CA GLN A 374 -30.69 -21.50 25.04
C GLN A 374 -30.68 -20.04 24.63
N ILE A 375 -30.31 -19.75 23.39
CA ILE A 375 -30.22 -18.37 22.88
C ILE A 375 -31.64 -17.88 22.54
N CYS A 376 -32.01 -16.72 23.09
CA CYS A 376 -33.18 -15.96 22.70
C CYS A 376 -32.75 -14.63 22.11
N LEU A 377 -33.19 -14.36 20.87
CA LEU A 377 -32.86 -13.17 20.08
C LEU A 377 -34.04 -12.19 19.97
N ASN A 378 -35.11 -12.38 20.75
CA ASN A 378 -36.31 -11.57 20.58
C ASN A 378 -35.97 -10.07 20.33
N PRO A 379 -36.23 -9.52 19.12
CA PRO A 379 -35.86 -8.16 18.78
C PRO A 379 -36.70 -7.11 19.53
N PHE A 380 -37.76 -7.53 20.18
CA PHE A 380 -38.73 -6.68 20.86
C PHE A 380 -38.50 -6.59 22.36
N SER A 381 -37.51 -7.31 22.93
CA SER A 381 -37.33 -7.46 24.39
C SER A 381 -36.98 -6.17 25.12
N ASP A 382 -36.24 -5.26 24.49
CA ASP A 382 -35.77 -4.03 25.13
C ASP A 382 -36.19 -2.81 24.29
N ILE A 383 -37.39 -2.89 23.74
CA ILE A 383 -37.88 -1.86 22.80
C ILE A 383 -38.31 -0.59 23.53
N VAL A 384 -38.87 -0.71 24.73
CA VAL A 384 -39.27 0.42 25.57
C VAL A 384 -38.24 0.60 26.67
N ASP A 385 -37.75 1.83 26.87
CA ASP A 385 -36.77 2.12 27.90
C ASP A 385 -37.30 1.72 29.29
N GLN A 386 -36.46 1.15 30.13
CA GLN A 386 -36.81 0.73 31.48
C GLN A 386 -37.30 1.91 32.34
N ASP A 387 -36.76 3.11 32.14
CA ASP A 387 -37.19 4.31 32.84
C ASP A 387 -38.61 4.72 32.42
N VAL A 388 -38.98 4.51 31.16
CA VAL A 388 -40.35 4.72 30.67
C VAL A 388 -41.29 3.66 31.19
N VAL A 389 -40.87 2.37 31.21
CA VAL A 389 -41.68 1.24 31.70
C VAL A 389 -42.05 1.44 33.19
N ASN A 390 -41.10 1.94 34.00
CA ASN A 390 -41.22 2.05 35.46
C ASN A 390 -41.86 3.37 35.94
N LYS A 391 -42.12 4.33 35.05
CA LYS A 391 -42.70 5.62 35.38
C LYS A 391 -44.18 5.48 35.74
N GLU A 392 -44.64 6.06 36.86
CA GLU A 392 -46.04 6.08 37.21
C GLU A 392 -46.85 7.00 36.25
N GLY A 393 -47.96 6.50 35.72
CA GLY A 393 -48.87 7.27 34.85
C GLY A 393 -48.39 7.35 33.39
N VAL A 394 -47.57 6.43 32.91
CA VAL A 394 -47.14 6.34 31.50
C VAL A 394 -48.33 6.28 30.56
N THR A 395 -48.35 7.14 29.57
CA THR A 395 -49.36 7.18 28.52
C THR A 395 -48.86 6.41 27.28
N ASP A 396 -49.80 5.97 26.42
CA ASP A 396 -49.49 5.37 25.11
C ASP A 396 -48.62 6.29 24.27
N LYS A 397 -48.76 7.61 24.44
CA LYS A 397 -47.96 8.61 23.73
C LYS A 397 -46.48 8.58 24.18
N ASP A 398 -46.24 8.47 25.48
CA ASP A 398 -44.88 8.41 26.03
C ASP A 398 -44.14 7.16 25.51
N ILE A 399 -44.85 6.02 25.43
CA ILE A 399 -44.29 4.78 24.88
C ILE A 399 -43.96 4.93 23.40
N MET A 400 -44.86 5.53 22.62
CA MET A 400 -44.67 5.69 21.17
C MET A 400 -43.56 6.68 20.83
N GLU A 401 -43.39 7.76 21.62
CA GLU A 401 -42.28 8.69 21.45
C GLU A 401 -40.92 8.02 21.72
N ASP A 402 -40.84 7.09 22.67
CA ASP A 402 -39.61 6.33 22.96
C ASP A 402 -39.24 5.33 21.86
N VAL A 403 -40.19 4.70 21.19
CA VAL A 403 -39.95 3.61 20.25
C VAL A 403 -39.96 4.04 18.77
N VAL A 404 -40.33 5.30 18.46
CA VAL A 404 -40.55 5.75 17.08
C VAL A 404 -39.38 5.51 16.16
N ASP A 405 -38.16 5.77 16.61
CA ASP A 405 -36.93 5.60 15.79
C ASP A 405 -36.58 4.14 15.53
N ARG A 406 -37.11 3.21 16.35
CA ARG A 406 -36.86 1.75 16.23
C ARG A 406 -37.93 1.04 15.41
N ILE A 407 -39.14 1.62 15.29
CA ILE A 407 -40.29 0.96 14.61
C ILE A 407 -39.96 0.59 13.17
N GLU A 408 -39.34 1.48 12.40
CA GLU A 408 -39.03 1.22 10.99
C GLU A 408 -38.15 -0.02 10.82
N MET A 409 -37.16 -0.17 11.68
CA MET A 409 -36.25 -1.31 11.63
C MET A 409 -36.94 -2.62 12.08
N LEU A 410 -37.79 -2.54 13.09
CA LEU A 410 -38.58 -3.69 13.56
C LEU A 410 -39.62 -4.13 12.53
N LYS A 411 -40.26 -3.19 11.83
CA LYS A 411 -41.13 -3.48 10.69
C LYS A 411 -40.39 -4.27 9.62
N ALA A 412 -39.16 -3.81 9.26
CA ALA A 412 -38.34 -4.49 8.29
C ALA A 412 -38.04 -5.96 8.70
N ILE A 413 -37.73 -6.20 9.98
CA ILE A 413 -37.53 -7.56 10.50
C ILE A 413 -38.79 -8.41 10.32
N ILE A 414 -39.96 -7.90 10.66
CA ILE A 414 -41.23 -8.61 10.55
C ILE A 414 -41.54 -8.92 9.08
N ILE A 415 -41.43 -7.94 8.18
CA ILE A 415 -41.71 -8.07 6.76
C ILE A 415 -40.79 -9.12 6.09
N VAL A 416 -39.48 -9.04 6.39
CA VAL A 416 -38.48 -10.00 5.91
C VAL A 416 -38.79 -11.42 6.46
N SER A 417 -39.13 -11.49 7.76
CA SER A 417 -39.46 -12.77 8.40
C SER A 417 -40.70 -13.40 7.78
N ALA A 418 -41.68 -12.60 7.36
CA ALA A 418 -42.89 -13.05 6.65
C ALA A 418 -42.64 -13.38 5.15
N GLY A 419 -41.42 -13.14 4.64
CA GLY A 419 -41.09 -13.32 3.22
C GLY A 419 -41.84 -12.37 2.28
N GLN A 420 -42.23 -11.21 2.77
CA GLN A 420 -43.00 -10.20 2.04
C GLN A 420 -42.08 -9.13 1.42
N ASN A 421 -42.63 -8.36 0.47
CA ASN A 421 -41.91 -7.26 -0.15
C ASN A 421 -41.93 -6.02 0.76
N PRO A 422 -40.77 -5.49 1.21
CA PRO A 422 -40.69 -4.28 2.02
C PRO A 422 -41.29 -3.02 1.34
N ASP A 423 -41.37 -2.99 0.02
CA ASP A 423 -41.88 -1.82 -0.73
C ASP A 423 -43.43 -1.80 -0.83
N ASP A 424 -44.14 -2.84 -0.34
CA ASP A 424 -45.61 -2.88 -0.36
C ASP A 424 -46.17 -2.07 0.82
N LYS A 425 -46.66 -0.87 0.51
CA LYS A 425 -47.24 0.07 1.50
C LYS A 425 -48.44 -0.51 2.26
N THR A 426 -49.15 -1.46 1.72
CA THR A 426 -50.29 -2.10 2.39
C THR A 426 -49.82 -3.06 3.46
N ILE A 427 -48.81 -3.86 3.14
CA ILE A 427 -48.15 -4.77 4.08
C ILE A 427 -47.49 -3.96 5.19
N ASP A 428 -46.75 -2.92 4.81
CA ASP A 428 -46.11 -2.01 5.76
C ASP A 428 -47.12 -1.44 6.77
N SER A 429 -48.26 -0.94 6.29
CA SER A 429 -49.32 -0.40 7.16
C SER A 429 -49.94 -1.45 8.10
N PHE A 430 -50.12 -2.68 7.65
CA PHE A 430 -50.66 -3.76 8.52
C PHE A 430 -49.64 -4.13 9.60
N VAL A 431 -48.38 -4.29 9.23
CA VAL A 431 -47.30 -4.61 10.16
C VAL A 431 -47.12 -3.50 11.19
N GLU A 432 -47.16 -2.23 10.76
CA GLU A 432 -47.04 -1.09 11.66
C GLU A 432 -48.18 -1.05 12.70
N LYS A 433 -49.43 -1.25 12.24
CA LYS A 433 -50.61 -1.29 13.16
C LYS A 433 -50.50 -2.42 14.16
N ALA A 434 -50.14 -3.60 13.72
CA ALA A 434 -50.05 -4.78 14.58
C ALA A 434 -48.87 -4.66 15.57
N LEU A 435 -47.72 -4.18 15.11
CA LEU A 435 -46.54 -3.94 15.94
C LEU A 435 -46.83 -2.90 17.02
N THR A 436 -47.37 -1.75 16.63
CA THR A 436 -47.74 -0.68 17.55
C THR A 436 -48.77 -1.17 18.61
N ALA A 437 -49.82 -1.88 18.18
CA ALA A 437 -50.81 -2.43 19.10
C ALA A 437 -50.20 -3.44 20.07
N SER A 438 -49.29 -4.28 19.59
CA SER A 438 -48.61 -5.26 20.41
C SER A 438 -47.67 -4.60 21.43
N ILE A 439 -46.93 -3.56 21.03
CA ILE A 439 -46.01 -2.80 21.93
C ILE A 439 -46.80 -2.08 23.02
N LEU A 440 -47.87 -1.42 22.67
CA LEU A 440 -48.70 -0.69 23.67
C LEU A 440 -49.27 -1.63 24.70
N LYS A 441 -49.63 -2.86 24.31
CA LYS A 441 -50.25 -3.86 25.17
C LYS A 441 -49.21 -4.67 26.00
N HIS A 442 -48.11 -5.06 25.39
CA HIS A 442 -47.16 -6.02 25.96
C HIS A 442 -45.83 -5.39 26.30
N LYS A 443 -45.52 -4.16 25.84
CA LYS A 443 -44.26 -3.44 26.05
C LYS A 443 -43.08 -4.37 25.68
N ASN A 444 -42.11 -4.52 26.57
CA ASN A 444 -40.90 -5.37 26.40
C ASN A 444 -41.20 -6.88 26.39
N SER A 445 -42.44 -7.31 26.60
CA SER A 445 -42.90 -8.69 26.43
C SER A 445 -43.51 -8.96 25.05
N THR A 446 -43.39 -8.03 24.12
CA THR A 446 -43.79 -8.22 22.72
C THR A 446 -42.98 -9.36 22.08
N THR A 447 -43.64 -10.22 21.31
CA THR A 447 -43.04 -11.34 20.58
C THR A 447 -43.70 -11.50 19.22
N PHE A 448 -43.16 -12.38 18.34
CA PHE A 448 -43.84 -12.71 17.10
C PHE A 448 -45.24 -13.27 17.32
N THR A 449 -45.46 -14.01 18.43
CA THR A 449 -46.78 -14.54 18.79
C THR A 449 -47.78 -13.40 19.03
N THR A 450 -47.42 -12.40 19.84
CA THR A 450 -48.32 -11.29 20.13
C THR A 450 -48.59 -10.41 18.92
N ILE A 451 -47.64 -10.26 18.01
CA ILE A 451 -47.82 -9.55 16.74
C ILE A 451 -48.78 -10.32 15.81
N CYS A 452 -48.65 -11.63 15.71
CA CYS A 452 -49.60 -12.47 14.94
C CYS A 452 -51.01 -12.38 15.48
N GLU A 453 -51.20 -12.31 16.80
CA GLU A 453 -52.51 -12.10 17.42
C GLU A 453 -53.13 -10.75 17.00
N GLU A 454 -52.33 -9.67 16.95
CA GLU A 454 -52.83 -8.36 16.53
C GLU A 454 -53.08 -8.29 15.00
N LEU A 455 -52.23 -8.96 14.17
CA LEU A 455 -52.45 -9.10 12.73
C LEU A 455 -53.78 -9.81 12.41
N ASN A 456 -54.11 -10.89 13.12
CA ASN A 456 -55.35 -11.64 12.94
C ASN A 456 -56.63 -10.87 13.36
N LYS A 457 -56.51 -9.74 14.10
CA LYS A 457 -57.64 -8.86 14.41
C LYS A 457 -57.96 -7.90 13.26
N ILE A 458 -57.05 -7.73 12.31
CA ILE A 458 -57.26 -6.89 11.14
C ILE A 458 -58.17 -7.68 10.17
N ASN A 459 -59.29 -7.11 9.81
CA ASN A 459 -60.26 -7.77 8.91
C ASN A 459 -59.81 -7.62 7.44
N ASP A 460 -58.66 -8.23 7.10
CA ASP A 460 -58.09 -8.29 5.75
C ASP A 460 -57.32 -9.62 5.59
N GLN A 461 -57.57 -10.34 4.50
CA GLN A 461 -56.94 -11.64 4.23
C GLN A 461 -55.40 -11.54 4.19
N ARG A 462 -54.87 -10.45 3.65
CA ARG A 462 -53.40 -10.24 3.56
C ARG A 462 -52.73 -10.15 4.93
N ALA A 463 -53.42 -9.53 5.93
CA ALA A 463 -52.91 -9.49 7.29
C ALA A 463 -52.88 -10.91 7.91
N SER A 464 -53.88 -11.74 7.65
CA SER A 464 -53.91 -13.13 8.07
C SER A 464 -52.84 -13.98 7.37
N ASP A 465 -52.54 -13.68 6.09
CA ASP A 465 -51.48 -14.36 5.32
C ASP A 465 -50.09 -14.02 5.91
N ILE A 466 -49.86 -12.76 6.31
CA ILE A 466 -48.65 -12.34 7.02
C ILE A 466 -48.52 -13.12 8.33
N ALA A 467 -49.58 -13.15 9.15
CA ALA A 467 -49.59 -13.88 10.42
C ALA A 467 -49.28 -15.38 10.23
N SER A 468 -49.85 -15.99 9.19
CA SER A 468 -49.58 -17.38 8.84
C SER A 468 -48.14 -17.62 8.44
N SER A 469 -47.55 -16.70 7.69
CA SER A 469 -46.12 -16.74 7.31
C SER A 469 -45.19 -16.61 8.50
N LEU A 470 -45.54 -15.78 9.48
CA LEU A 470 -44.78 -15.59 10.70
C LEU A 470 -44.93 -16.74 11.71
N HIS A 471 -45.86 -17.66 11.52
CA HIS A 471 -46.12 -18.78 12.43
C HIS A 471 -44.83 -19.56 12.80
N THR A 472 -43.92 -19.70 11.86
CA THR A 472 -42.63 -20.39 12.05
C THR A 472 -41.80 -19.82 13.20
N TYR A 473 -41.95 -18.54 13.51
CA TYR A 473 -41.23 -17.80 14.53
C TYR A 473 -42.01 -17.61 15.84
N THR A 474 -43.28 -17.99 15.87
CA THR A 474 -44.11 -17.92 17.08
C THR A 474 -43.81 -19.06 18.04
N LYS A 475 -44.40 -19.00 19.25
CA LYS A 475 -44.25 -20.01 20.29
C LYS A 475 -44.48 -21.45 19.81
N ASP A 476 -45.42 -21.67 18.92
CA ASP A 476 -45.77 -22.97 18.41
C ASP A 476 -45.02 -23.35 17.12
N GLY A 477 -44.17 -22.42 16.62
CA GLY A 477 -43.38 -22.60 15.40
C GLY A 477 -42.02 -23.25 15.66
N ILE A 478 -41.44 -23.85 14.61
CA ILE A 478 -40.18 -24.61 14.69
C ILE A 478 -38.97 -23.77 15.11
N HIS A 479 -39.03 -22.44 14.94
CA HIS A 479 -37.97 -21.49 15.29
C HIS A 479 -38.34 -20.64 16.51
N GLY A 480 -39.50 -20.83 17.12
CA GLY A 480 -40.00 -20.03 18.23
C GLY A 480 -39.01 -19.92 19.42
N ARG A 481 -38.27 -20.99 19.68
CA ARG A 481 -37.27 -21.01 20.76
C ARG A 481 -36.24 -19.88 20.68
N TYR A 482 -35.97 -19.34 19.49
CA TYR A 482 -35.02 -18.26 19.30
C TYR A 482 -35.62 -16.86 19.49
N PHE A 483 -36.96 -16.74 19.51
CA PHE A 483 -37.64 -15.45 19.43
C PHE A 483 -38.71 -15.25 20.52
N GLU A 484 -39.07 -16.29 21.26
CA GLU A 484 -40.04 -16.19 22.33
C GLU A 484 -39.32 -16.05 23.70
N GLY A 485 -39.69 -15.02 24.46
CA GLY A 485 -39.11 -14.68 25.75
C GLY A 485 -38.28 -13.42 25.72
N GLN A 486 -37.52 -13.21 26.78
CA GLN A 486 -36.58 -12.08 26.88
C GLN A 486 -35.28 -12.42 26.15
N ALA A 487 -34.75 -11.47 25.39
CA ALA A 487 -33.43 -11.62 24.78
C ALA A 487 -32.37 -11.81 25.86
N ASN A 488 -31.50 -12.79 25.67
CA ASN A 488 -30.48 -13.16 26.67
C ASN A 488 -29.04 -13.03 26.11
N LEU A 489 -28.86 -12.49 24.92
CA LEU A 489 -27.55 -12.18 24.39
C LEU A 489 -27.08 -10.82 24.90
N ASN A 490 -25.92 -10.84 25.54
CA ASN A 490 -25.21 -9.67 25.99
C ASN A 490 -23.98 -9.46 25.09
N PHE A 491 -23.81 -8.25 24.58
CA PHE A 491 -22.75 -7.86 23.66
C PHE A 491 -21.72 -6.91 24.30
N ASN A 492 -21.43 -7.09 25.59
CA ASN A 492 -20.52 -6.19 26.33
C ASN A 492 -19.03 -6.47 26.09
N ASN A 493 -18.68 -7.61 25.52
CA ASN A 493 -17.28 -7.94 25.23
C ASN A 493 -16.74 -7.13 24.05
N ARG A 494 -15.43 -6.87 24.06
CA ARG A 494 -14.76 -6.16 22.97
C ARG A 494 -14.60 -7.01 21.71
N LEU A 495 -14.51 -8.33 21.86
CA LEU A 495 -14.51 -9.28 20.77
C LEU A 495 -15.75 -10.17 20.89
N ILE A 496 -16.60 -10.14 19.90
CA ILE A 496 -17.78 -11.00 19.82
C ILE A 496 -17.73 -11.76 18.51
N VAL A 497 -17.80 -13.07 18.60
CA VAL A 497 -17.79 -13.98 17.45
C VAL A 497 -19.12 -14.73 17.43
N LEU A 498 -19.86 -14.58 16.33
CA LEU A 498 -21.12 -15.24 16.09
C LEU A 498 -20.91 -16.33 15.05
N GLU A 499 -21.07 -17.59 15.47
CA GLU A 499 -20.93 -18.77 14.62
C GLU A 499 -22.28 -19.22 14.10
N LEU A 500 -22.47 -19.19 12.80
CA LEU A 500 -23.74 -19.48 12.13
C LEU A 500 -23.76 -20.80 11.34
N GLU A 501 -22.76 -21.67 11.48
CA GLU A 501 -22.65 -22.92 10.69
C GLU A 501 -23.91 -23.77 10.77
N GLU A 502 -24.49 -23.93 11.95
CA GLU A 502 -25.69 -24.75 12.13
C GLU A 502 -26.98 -24.08 11.59
N LEU A 503 -26.97 -22.79 11.41
CA LEU A 503 -28.08 -22.05 10.81
C LEU A 503 -28.01 -22.05 9.27
N LYS A 504 -26.85 -22.32 8.67
CA LYS A 504 -26.62 -22.27 7.22
C LYS A 504 -27.62 -23.08 6.40
N ALA A 505 -28.03 -24.23 6.92
CA ALA A 505 -29.04 -25.09 6.25
C ALA A 505 -30.51 -24.66 6.50
N LYS A 506 -30.77 -23.67 7.35
CA LYS A 506 -32.08 -23.27 7.81
C LYS A 506 -32.67 -22.09 7.00
N GLY A 507 -32.17 -21.86 5.78
CA GLY A 507 -32.76 -20.95 4.80
C GLY A 507 -32.96 -19.51 5.32
N GLN A 508 -34.22 -19.07 5.39
CA GLN A 508 -34.59 -17.71 5.75
C GLN A 508 -34.24 -17.32 7.20
N LEU A 509 -34.16 -18.32 8.11
CA LEU A 509 -33.79 -18.06 9.51
C LEU A 509 -32.45 -17.35 9.65
N VAL A 510 -31.46 -17.67 8.81
CA VAL A 510 -30.13 -17.02 8.84
C VAL A 510 -30.25 -15.51 8.61
N PHE A 511 -31.07 -15.10 7.64
CA PHE A 511 -31.28 -13.68 7.33
C PHE A 511 -31.96 -12.94 8.47
N VAL A 512 -32.95 -13.55 9.09
CA VAL A 512 -33.67 -12.96 10.24
C VAL A 512 -32.72 -12.79 11.42
N VAL A 513 -31.93 -13.83 11.73
CA VAL A 513 -30.92 -13.78 12.79
C VAL A 513 -29.88 -12.69 12.51
N LEU A 514 -29.36 -12.62 11.29
CA LEU A 514 -28.40 -11.60 10.89
C LEU A 514 -28.97 -10.18 11.02
N LEU A 515 -30.22 -9.98 10.61
CA LEU A 515 -30.87 -8.69 10.67
C LEU A 515 -31.06 -8.22 12.14
N ILE A 516 -31.43 -9.13 13.03
CA ILE A 516 -31.58 -8.85 14.47
C ILE A 516 -30.21 -8.56 15.11
N ILE A 517 -29.17 -9.31 14.75
CA ILE A 517 -27.81 -9.07 15.24
C ILE A 517 -27.32 -7.69 14.80
N LEU A 518 -27.51 -7.32 13.53
CA LEU A 518 -27.15 -6.00 13.03
C LEU A 518 -27.89 -4.89 13.77
N LEU A 519 -29.18 -5.07 14.06
CA LEU A 519 -29.94 -4.14 14.88
C LEU A 519 -29.31 -3.95 16.27
N LYS A 520 -28.94 -5.05 16.93
CA LYS A 520 -28.33 -5.03 18.25
C LYS A 520 -26.92 -4.41 18.26
N ILE A 521 -26.19 -4.54 17.16
CA ILE A 521 -24.87 -3.89 16.99
C ILE A 521 -25.01 -2.37 16.80
N MET A 522 -26.11 -1.91 16.18
CA MET A 522 -26.36 -0.50 15.90
C MET A 522 -26.95 0.25 17.12
N GLN A 523 -27.55 -0.44 18.07
CA GLN A 523 -28.00 0.07 19.37
C GLN A 523 -26.84 0.20 20.37
#